data_a5ac3a5d2cc701ef356a18841ba17c59
#
_entry.id   a5ac3a5d2cc701ef356a18841ba17c59
#
_cell.length_a   1.000
_cell.length_b   1.000
_cell.length_c   1.000
_cell.angle_alpha   90.00
_cell.angle_beta   90.00
_cell.angle_gamma   90.00
#
_symmetry.space_group_name_H-M   'P 1'
#
loop_
_entity.id
_entity.type
_entity.pdbx_description
1 polymer ?
#
loop_
_entity_poly.entity_id
_entity_poly.type
_entity_poly.pdbx_seq_one_letter_code
_entity_poly.pdbx_strand_id
1 'polypeptide(L)'
;MAGSLRRDAPNPLNPATTVGGMPQRAASQSRGPLYRLYSARLRRQLADAALPRHVGMIIDGNRRWARERALETAAHGHRAGAAKMIEFLHWCDALGIRVVTIYLLSTDNLTGRADDELEQLFGIIGDLAAEIARADDWRVQHVGTTEGLPDGLVAALGAAQEASAANTGMHVNLAVGYGGRREIADAMRSIVRHHGSGGGTIDDLADILTPELIADHLYTQGQPDPDLIVRTSGEQRLSDFMLWQSAHSEFYFVETLGPDLREVDFLRALRAYAGRHRRYGQ
;
A
#
# COMPACT_ATOMS: atom_id res chain seq x y z
N MET A 1 20.30 -77.52 -5.60
CA MET A 1 19.05 -77.39 -4.77
C MET A 1 18.61 -75.97 -4.84
N ALA A 2 17.73 -75.71 -5.60
CA ALA A 2 16.40 -75.24 -5.71
C ALA A 2 16.01 -74.18 -4.59
N GLY A 3 15.68 -72.98 -4.98
CA GLY A 3 15.10 -71.98 -4.09
C GLY A 3 14.68 -70.72 -4.86
N SER A 4 13.61 -70.87 -5.58
CA SER A 4 12.42 -70.05 -5.77
C SER A 4 12.58 -68.53 -5.86
N LEU A 5 12.39 -68.03 -7.06
CA LEU A 5 11.98 -66.69 -7.43
C LEU A 5 10.57 -66.36 -6.83
N ARG A 6 10.45 -65.26 -6.10
CA ARG A 6 9.18 -64.58 -5.95
C ARG A 6 9.29 -63.18 -6.56
N ARG A 7 8.44 -62.94 -7.53
CA ARG A 7 8.17 -61.66 -8.19
C ARG A 7 7.40 -60.80 -7.19
N ASP A 8 7.89 -59.64 -6.90
CA ASP A 8 7.10 -58.57 -6.28
C ASP A 8 6.41 -57.75 -7.35
N ALA A 9 5.10 -57.66 -7.21
CA ALA A 9 4.21 -56.94 -8.07
C ALA A 9 4.35 -55.44 -7.87
N PRO A 10 4.00 -54.59 -8.87
CA PRO A 10 4.11 -53.15 -8.75
C PRO A 10 2.97 -52.62 -7.85
N ASN A 11 3.33 -51.72 -6.93
CA ASN A 11 2.40 -50.98 -6.10
C ASN A 11 1.69 -49.91 -6.94
N PRO A 12 0.37 -49.95 -7.07
CA PRO A 12 -0.37 -48.91 -7.77
C PRO A 12 -0.76 -47.81 -6.78
N LEU A 13 -0.80 -46.57 -7.27
CA LEU A 13 -1.49 -45.44 -6.69
C LEU A 13 -0.66 -44.45 -5.84
N ASN A 14 -0.03 -43.56 -6.59
CA ASN A 14 0.08 -42.19 -6.14
C ASN A 14 -0.81 -41.31 -7.06
N PRO A 15 -2.02 -40.93 -6.69
CA PRO A 15 -2.76 -39.96 -7.47
C PRO A 15 -2.12 -38.59 -7.25
N ALA A 16 -1.56 -38.04 -8.31
CA ALA A 16 -1.19 -36.63 -8.41
C ALA A 16 -2.39 -35.79 -7.93
N THR A 17 -2.24 -35.20 -6.77
CA THR A 17 -3.19 -34.21 -6.27
C THR A 17 -3.06 -32.98 -7.16
N THR A 18 -3.91 -32.93 -8.14
CA THR A 18 -4.15 -31.73 -8.94
C THR A 18 -4.62 -30.67 -7.96
N VAL A 19 -3.78 -29.70 -7.67
CA VAL A 19 -4.15 -28.49 -6.94
C VAL A 19 -5.20 -27.80 -7.80
N GLY A 20 -6.45 -27.98 -7.42
CA GLY A 20 -7.59 -27.36 -8.04
C GLY A 20 -7.41 -25.86 -8.04
N GLY A 21 -7.32 -25.25 -9.22
CA GLY A 21 -7.38 -23.83 -9.40
C GLY A 21 -8.60 -23.28 -8.66
N MET A 22 -8.38 -22.42 -7.67
CA MET A 22 -9.45 -21.65 -7.05
C MET A 22 -10.16 -20.85 -8.16
N PRO A 23 -11.49 -20.79 -8.17
CA PRO A 23 -12.19 -19.98 -9.13
C PRO A 23 -11.87 -18.51 -8.87
N GLN A 24 -11.11 -17.89 -9.76
CA GLN A 24 -10.99 -16.43 -9.91
C GLN A 24 -12.35 -15.88 -10.34
N ARG A 25 -13.26 -15.82 -9.41
CA ARG A 25 -14.42 -14.94 -9.45
C ARG A 25 -14.60 -14.43 -8.02
N ALA A 26 -13.75 -13.46 -7.62
CA ALA A 26 -14.17 -12.52 -6.62
C ALA A 26 -15.53 -12.00 -7.09
N ALA A 27 -16.57 -12.29 -6.32
CA ALA A 27 -17.91 -11.89 -6.61
C ALA A 27 -17.93 -10.37 -6.81
N SER A 28 -17.94 -9.91 -8.06
CA SER A 28 -18.51 -8.63 -8.38
C SER A 28 -19.97 -8.74 -7.95
N GLN A 29 -20.25 -8.41 -6.68
CA GLN A 29 -21.60 -8.18 -6.23
C GLN A 29 -22.20 -7.25 -7.28
N SER A 30 -23.19 -7.70 -8.00
CA SER A 30 -23.86 -6.93 -9.03
C SER A 30 -24.42 -5.67 -8.38
N ARG A 31 -23.62 -4.61 -8.44
CA ARG A 31 -23.92 -3.33 -7.79
C ARG A 31 -25.21 -2.86 -8.46
N GLY A 32 -26.29 -2.76 -7.69
CA GLY A 32 -27.63 -2.48 -8.21
C GLY A 32 -27.67 -1.20 -9.05
N PRO A 33 -28.71 -1.00 -9.87
CA PRO A 33 -28.79 0.14 -10.81
C PRO A 33 -28.65 1.50 -10.11
N LEU A 34 -29.15 1.62 -8.89
CA LEU A 34 -29.00 2.85 -8.07
C LEU A 34 -27.54 3.15 -7.72
N TYR A 35 -26.75 2.13 -7.42
CA TYR A 35 -25.31 2.31 -7.16
C TYR A 35 -24.60 2.83 -8.41
N ARG A 36 -24.86 2.23 -9.57
CA ARG A 36 -24.26 2.65 -10.85
C ARG A 36 -24.64 4.09 -11.21
N LEU A 37 -25.91 4.44 -11.04
CA LEU A 37 -26.39 5.80 -11.29
C LEU A 37 -25.72 6.82 -10.37
N TYR A 38 -25.60 6.49 -9.09
CA TYR A 38 -24.98 7.38 -8.10
C TYR A 38 -23.47 7.54 -8.36
N SER A 39 -22.74 6.45 -8.63
CA SER A 39 -21.31 6.51 -8.99
C SER A 39 -21.10 7.32 -10.27
N ALA A 40 -21.93 7.12 -11.31
CA ALA A 40 -21.86 7.89 -12.54
C ALA A 40 -22.11 9.39 -12.30
N ARG A 41 -23.06 9.73 -11.41
CA ARG A 41 -23.29 11.12 -11.01
C ARG A 41 -22.08 11.73 -10.32
N LEU A 42 -21.45 11.01 -9.37
CA LEU A 42 -20.25 11.49 -8.69
C LEU A 42 -19.09 11.68 -9.67
N ARG A 43 -18.82 10.72 -10.54
CA ARG A 43 -17.77 10.84 -11.57
C ARG A 43 -18.02 12.06 -12.47
N ARG A 44 -19.26 12.33 -12.86
CA ARG A 44 -19.61 13.52 -13.66
C ARG A 44 -19.36 14.82 -12.90
N GLN A 45 -19.63 14.85 -11.58
CA GLN A 45 -19.33 16.02 -10.73
C GLN A 45 -17.82 16.27 -10.57
N LEU A 46 -17.02 15.22 -10.72
CA LEU A 46 -15.55 15.29 -10.61
C LEU A 46 -14.85 15.53 -11.95
N ALA A 47 -15.54 15.46 -13.07
CA ALA A 47 -14.94 15.56 -14.41
C ALA A 47 -14.16 16.89 -14.63
N ASP A 48 -14.68 18.00 -14.08
CA ASP A 48 -14.07 19.32 -14.17
C ASP A 48 -13.49 19.82 -12.85
N ALA A 49 -13.34 18.91 -11.86
CA ALA A 49 -12.82 19.26 -10.55
C ALA A 49 -11.29 19.11 -10.50
N ALA A 50 -10.63 19.96 -9.72
CA ALA A 50 -9.24 19.73 -9.36
C ALA A 50 -9.16 18.49 -8.47
N LEU A 51 -8.56 17.43 -8.99
CA LEU A 51 -8.32 16.17 -8.26
C LEU A 51 -6.94 16.19 -7.61
N PRO A 52 -6.73 15.41 -6.52
CA PRO A 52 -5.42 15.26 -5.90
C PRO A 52 -4.44 14.60 -6.88
N ARG A 53 -3.21 15.07 -6.91
CA ARG A 53 -2.11 14.44 -7.68
C ARG A 53 -1.53 13.26 -6.96
N HIS A 54 -1.50 13.33 -5.62
CA HIS A 54 -1.00 12.30 -4.75
C HIS A 54 -2.04 11.98 -3.66
N VAL A 55 -2.37 10.69 -3.55
CA VAL A 55 -3.30 10.18 -2.53
C VAL A 55 -2.57 9.21 -1.59
N GLY A 56 -2.58 9.50 -0.30
CA GLY A 56 -2.19 8.56 0.75
C GLY A 56 -3.38 7.67 1.15
N MET A 57 -3.16 6.35 1.26
CA MET A 57 -4.19 5.40 1.68
C MET A 57 -3.73 4.61 2.91
N ILE A 58 -4.46 4.76 4.01
CA ILE A 58 -4.32 3.92 5.20
C ILE A 58 -5.45 2.89 5.17
N ILE A 59 -5.11 1.65 4.72
CA ILE A 59 -6.08 0.57 4.71
C ILE A 59 -6.13 -0.10 6.08
N ASP A 60 -7.15 0.25 6.85
CA ASP A 60 -7.33 -0.21 8.22
C ASP A 60 -8.62 -1.04 8.37
N GLY A 61 -8.68 -1.87 9.42
CA GLY A 61 -9.84 -2.68 9.75
C GLY A 61 -9.80 -4.12 9.22
N ASN A 62 -8.71 -4.58 8.57
CA ASN A 62 -8.59 -5.91 7.98
C ASN A 62 -8.83 -7.04 9.02
N ARG A 63 -8.20 -6.95 10.21
CA ARG A 63 -8.39 -7.91 11.30
C ARG A 63 -9.82 -7.91 11.86
N ARG A 64 -10.41 -6.72 12.01
CA ARG A 64 -11.80 -6.54 12.45
C ARG A 64 -12.74 -7.16 11.44
N TRP A 65 -12.52 -6.95 10.16
CA TRP A 65 -13.30 -7.51 9.06
C TRP A 65 -13.29 -9.05 9.06
N ALA A 66 -12.12 -9.69 9.26
CA ALA A 66 -12.00 -11.14 9.36
C ALA A 66 -12.76 -11.68 10.58
N ARG A 67 -12.63 -11.02 11.74
CA ARG A 67 -13.32 -11.41 12.98
C ARG A 67 -14.84 -11.29 12.87
N GLU A 68 -15.37 -10.22 12.30
CA GLU A 68 -16.81 -10.01 12.10
C GLU A 68 -17.43 -11.06 11.16
N ARG A 69 -16.62 -11.67 10.30
CA ARG A 69 -17.03 -12.76 9.40
C ARG A 69 -16.69 -14.15 9.90
N ALA A 70 -16.26 -14.27 11.15
CA ALA A 70 -15.85 -15.53 11.78
C ALA A 70 -14.84 -16.32 10.94
N LEU A 71 -13.90 -15.62 10.28
CA LEU A 71 -12.83 -16.25 9.52
C LEU A 71 -11.72 -16.72 10.46
N GLU A 72 -11.07 -17.84 10.12
CA GLU A 72 -10.13 -18.55 10.98
C GLU A 72 -8.93 -17.70 11.42
N THR A 73 -8.42 -16.85 10.52
CA THR A 73 -7.22 -16.05 10.76
C THR A 73 -7.34 -14.61 10.26
N ALA A 74 -6.54 -13.72 10.83
CA ALA A 74 -6.40 -12.35 10.37
C ALA A 74 -5.90 -12.24 8.92
N ALA A 75 -5.16 -13.26 8.45
CA ALA A 75 -4.62 -13.30 7.09
C ALA A 75 -5.72 -13.23 6.00
N HIS A 76 -6.91 -13.79 6.26
CA HIS A 76 -8.03 -13.65 5.34
C HIS A 76 -8.43 -12.18 5.14
N GLY A 77 -8.44 -11.41 6.23
CA GLY A 77 -8.69 -9.97 6.17
C GLY A 77 -7.57 -9.22 5.46
N HIS A 78 -6.32 -9.58 5.70
CA HIS A 78 -5.17 -8.96 5.03
C HIS A 78 -5.16 -9.25 3.52
N ARG A 79 -5.45 -10.48 3.10
CA ARG A 79 -5.61 -10.82 1.66
C ARG A 79 -6.76 -10.06 1.01
N ALA A 80 -7.90 -9.99 1.69
CA ALA A 80 -9.04 -9.21 1.19
C ALA A 80 -8.72 -7.72 1.08
N GLY A 81 -7.96 -7.17 2.06
CA GLY A 81 -7.45 -5.80 2.00
C GLY A 81 -6.47 -5.57 0.86
N ALA A 82 -5.53 -6.51 0.62
CA ALA A 82 -4.58 -6.43 -0.48
C ALA A 82 -5.30 -6.42 -1.84
N ALA A 83 -6.23 -7.36 -2.06
CA ALA A 83 -7.07 -7.37 -3.27
C ALA A 83 -7.85 -6.07 -3.45
N LYS A 84 -8.34 -5.47 -2.34
CA LYS A 84 -9.02 -4.18 -2.38
C LYS A 84 -8.08 -3.04 -2.79
N MET A 85 -6.79 -3.12 -2.46
CA MET A 85 -5.82 -2.10 -2.89
C MET A 85 -5.60 -2.13 -4.40
N ILE A 86 -5.59 -3.29 -5.03
CA ILE A 86 -5.54 -3.37 -6.50
C ILE A 86 -6.76 -2.68 -7.12
N GLU A 87 -7.98 -2.96 -6.63
CA GLU A 87 -9.18 -2.24 -7.11
C GLU A 87 -9.07 -0.71 -6.90
N PHE A 88 -8.56 -0.29 -5.75
CA PHE A 88 -8.36 1.11 -5.41
C PHE A 88 -7.37 1.81 -6.34
N LEU A 89 -6.25 1.15 -6.66
CA LEU A 89 -5.26 1.66 -7.60
C LEU A 89 -5.86 1.85 -9.00
N HIS A 90 -6.66 0.91 -9.49
CA HIS A 90 -7.38 1.09 -10.75
C HIS A 90 -8.37 2.26 -10.72
N TRP A 91 -9.02 2.54 -9.56
CA TRP A 91 -9.87 3.73 -9.45
C TRP A 91 -9.05 5.03 -9.51
N CYS A 92 -7.88 5.04 -8.87
CA CYS A 92 -6.96 6.19 -8.91
C CYS A 92 -6.46 6.45 -10.33
N ASP A 93 -5.99 5.41 -11.01
CA ASP A 93 -5.47 5.48 -12.37
C ASP A 93 -6.54 5.97 -13.37
N ALA A 94 -7.75 5.39 -13.31
CA ALA A 94 -8.89 5.80 -14.12
C ALA A 94 -9.31 7.28 -13.91
N LEU A 95 -8.92 7.89 -12.80
CA LEU A 95 -9.16 9.30 -12.47
C LEU A 95 -7.94 10.20 -12.73
N GLY A 96 -6.86 9.64 -13.26
CA GLY A 96 -5.64 10.40 -13.59
C GLY A 96 -4.80 10.81 -12.38
N ILE A 97 -4.97 10.14 -11.22
CA ILE A 97 -4.13 10.34 -10.04
C ILE A 97 -2.74 9.78 -10.33
N ARG A 98 -1.70 10.56 -10.09
CA ARG A 98 -0.34 10.24 -10.55
C ARG A 98 0.51 9.51 -9.51
N VAL A 99 0.25 9.73 -8.24
CA VAL A 99 1.00 9.13 -7.13
C VAL A 99 0.02 8.58 -6.10
N VAL A 100 0.27 7.35 -5.64
CA VAL A 100 -0.47 6.72 -4.55
C VAL A 100 0.52 6.14 -3.55
N THR A 101 0.38 6.48 -2.27
CA THR A 101 1.15 5.85 -1.19
C THR A 101 0.23 5.00 -0.33
N ILE A 102 0.47 3.69 -0.26
CA ILE A 102 -0.33 2.74 0.52
C ILE A 102 0.41 2.35 1.79
N TYR A 103 -0.23 2.55 2.96
CA TYR A 103 0.30 2.16 4.25
C TYR A 103 -0.02 0.69 4.55
N LEU A 104 0.95 -0.19 4.34
CA LEU A 104 0.79 -1.64 4.48
C LEU A 104 1.28 -2.16 5.84
N LEU A 105 2.44 -1.67 6.31
CA LEU A 105 3.05 -2.15 7.54
C LEU A 105 3.86 -1.06 8.23
N SER A 106 3.45 -0.68 9.45
CA SER A 106 4.19 0.27 10.27
C SER A 106 5.34 -0.39 11.03
N THR A 107 6.35 0.40 11.42
CA THR A 107 7.41 -0.07 12.34
C THR A 107 6.85 -0.56 13.67
N ASP A 108 5.83 0.10 14.21
CA ASP A 108 5.17 -0.33 15.46
C ASP A 108 4.50 -1.70 15.32
N ASN A 109 3.98 -2.03 14.13
CA ASN A 109 3.37 -3.32 13.88
C ASN A 109 4.38 -4.46 13.77
N LEU A 110 5.64 -4.18 13.39
CA LEU A 110 6.71 -5.17 13.37
C LEU A 110 7.04 -5.71 14.77
N THR A 111 6.90 -4.87 15.80
CA THR A 111 7.20 -5.24 17.20
C THR A 111 5.96 -5.64 18.00
N GLY A 112 4.77 -5.28 17.54
CA GLY A 112 3.52 -5.41 18.31
C GLY A 112 2.58 -6.54 17.85
N ARG A 113 2.90 -7.28 16.77
CA ARG A 113 2.09 -8.39 16.27
C ARG A 113 2.71 -9.74 16.61
N ALA A 114 1.89 -10.80 16.62
CA ALA A 114 2.36 -12.17 16.75
C ALA A 114 3.15 -12.60 15.50
N ASP A 115 4.19 -13.42 15.69
CA ASP A 115 5.13 -13.81 14.63
C ASP A 115 4.44 -14.54 13.47
N ASP A 116 3.47 -15.41 13.76
CA ASP A 116 2.70 -16.15 12.75
C ASP A 116 1.78 -15.23 11.90
N GLU A 117 1.20 -14.18 12.50
CA GLU A 117 0.46 -13.15 11.76
C GLU A 117 1.40 -12.34 10.86
N LEU A 118 2.58 -11.98 11.37
CA LEU A 118 3.58 -11.22 10.61
C LEU A 118 4.09 -12.02 9.42
N GLU A 119 4.43 -13.29 9.59
CA GLU A 119 4.91 -14.14 8.51
C GLU A 119 3.90 -14.22 7.36
N GLN A 120 2.62 -14.44 7.69
CA GLN A 120 1.56 -14.44 6.69
C GLN A 120 1.40 -13.07 6.01
N LEU A 121 1.49 -11.97 6.76
CA LEU A 121 1.40 -10.62 6.24
C LEU A 121 2.56 -10.28 5.31
N PHE A 122 3.78 -10.71 5.62
CA PHE A 122 4.95 -10.54 4.77
C PHE A 122 4.75 -11.20 3.39
N GLY A 123 4.23 -12.42 3.37
CA GLY A 123 3.88 -13.11 2.12
C GLY A 123 2.84 -12.34 1.30
N ILE A 124 1.77 -11.87 1.98
CA ILE A 124 0.69 -11.10 1.33
C ILE A 124 1.21 -9.78 0.73
N ILE A 125 2.12 -9.09 1.43
CA ILE A 125 2.72 -7.84 0.94
C ILE A 125 3.62 -8.12 -0.27
N GLY A 126 4.42 -9.18 -0.23
CA GLY A 126 5.27 -9.58 -1.36
C GLY A 126 4.44 -9.92 -2.61
N ASP A 127 3.36 -10.69 -2.45
CA ASP A 127 2.43 -11.02 -3.53
C ASP A 127 1.77 -9.76 -4.11
N LEU A 128 1.31 -8.85 -3.25
CA LEU A 128 0.72 -7.57 -3.65
C LEU A 128 1.72 -6.72 -4.44
N ALA A 129 2.96 -6.60 -3.98
CA ALA A 129 4.00 -5.85 -4.69
C ALA A 129 4.26 -6.41 -6.09
N ALA A 130 4.37 -7.75 -6.20
CA ALA A 130 4.55 -8.43 -7.47
C ALA A 130 3.33 -8.30 -8.40
N GLU A 131 2.11 -8.26 -7.86
CA GLU A 131 0.89 -8.04 -8.63
C GLU A 131 0.83 -6.62 -9.19
N ILE A 132 1.13 -5.61 -8.38
CA ILE A 132 1.18 -4.19 -8.79
C ILE A 132 2.24 -3.97 -9.87
N ALA A 133 3.44 -4.56 -9.71
CA ALA A 133 4.54 -4.41 -10.69
C ALA A 133 4.23 -5.04 -12.06
N ARG A 134 3.30 -5.99 -12.11
CA ARG A 134 2.83 -6.65 -13.35
C ARG A 134 1.60 -6.00 -13.96
N ALA A 135 0.91 -5.15 -13.19
CA ALA A 135 -0.29 -4.47 -13.64
C ALA A 135 0.08 -3.20 -14.41
N ASP A 136 -0.55 -3.01 -15.56
CA ASP A 136 -0.46 -1.80 -16.38
C ASP A 136 0.96 -1.16 -16.46
N ASP A 137 1.03 0.18 -16.57
CA ASP A 137 2.29 0.94 -16.63
C ASP A 137 2.62 1.59 -15.24
N TRP A 138 2.32 0.90 -14.13
CA TRP A 138 2.56 1.44 -12.80
C TRP A 138 4.00 1.22 -12.34
N ARG A 139 4.59 2.23 -11.74
CA ARG A 139 5.92 2.18 -11.16
C ARG A 139 5.85 1.96 -9.66
N VAL A 140 6.41 0.86 -9.17
CA VAL A 140 6.45 0.52 -7.74
C VAL A 140 7.68 1.11 -7.07
N GLN A 141 7.51 1.64 -5.87
CA GLN A 141 8.60 2.04 -4.98
C GLN A 141 8.32 1.55 -3.55
N HIS A 142 9.30 0.91 -2.93
CA HIS A 142 9.27 0.67 -1.49
C HIS A 142 9.64 1.96 -0.75
N VAL A 143 8.84 2.36 0.23
CA VAL A 143 9.13 3.46 1.16
C VAL A 143 9.10 2.95 2.59
N GLY A 144 10.17 3.15 3.33
CA GLY A 144 10.36 2.64 4.68
C GLY A 144 11.75 2.04 4.90
N THR A 145 11.97 1.51 6.10
CA THR A 145 13.22 0.81 6.43
C THR A 145 13.12 -0.67 6.10
N THR A 146 14.21 -1.27 5.68
CA THR A 146 14.35 -2.73 5.55
C THR A 146 14.76 -3.39 6.86
N GLU A 147 15.15 -2.59 7.86
CA GLU A 147 15.54 -3.11 9.18
C GLU A 147 14.36 -3.81 9.86
N GLY A 148 14.56 -5.06 10.24
CA GLY A 148 13.53 -5.91 10.87
C GLY A 148 12.56 -6.56 9.88
N LEU A 149 12.70 -6.34 8.57
CA LEU A 149 11.97 -7.10 7.55
C LEU A 149 12.73 -8.39 7.21
N PRO A 150 12.01 -9.50 6.93
CA PRO A 150 12.65 -10.72 6.44
C PRO A 150 13.29 -10.51 5.07
N ASP A 151 14.44 -11.18 4.82
CA ASP A 151 15.15 -11.10 3.54
C ASP A 151 14.25 -11.42 2.34
N GLY A 152 13.32 -12.38 2.48
CA GLY A 152 12.38 -12.76 1.43
C GLY A 152 11.44 -11.61 1.03
N LEU A 153 10.98 -10.83 2.00
CA LEU A 153 10.13 -9.66 1.72
C LEU A 153 10.94 -8.53 1.09
N VAL A 154 12.15 -8.27 1.61
CA VAL A 154 13.05 -7.25 1.04
C VAL A 154 13.37 -7.58 -0.43
N ALA A 155 13.67 -8.85 -0.72
CA ALA A 155 13.91 -9.30 -2.08
C ALA A 155 12.67 -9.14 -2.98
N ALA A 156 11.47 -9.48 -2.49
CA ALA A 156 10.22 -9.34 -3.25
C ALA A 156 9.91 -7.87 -3.58
N LEU A 157 10.08 -6.96 -2.61
CA LEU A 157 9.90 -5.51 -2.81
C LEU A 157 10.91 -4.96 -3.82
N GLY A 158 12.18 -5.35 -3.70
CA GLY A 158 13.25 -4.98 -4.63
C GLY A 158 12.97 -5.47 -6.05
N ALA A 159 12.56 -6.73 -6.22
CA ALA A 159 12.21 -7.30 -7.52
C ALA A 159 11.01 -6.58 -8.16
N ALA A 160 9.98 -6.23 -7.38
CA ALA A 160 8.84 -5.48 -7.88
C ALA A 160 9.24 -4.06 -8.35
N GLN A 161 10.10 -3.40 -7.60
CA GLN A 161 10.63 -2.08 -7.94
C GLN A 161 11.48 -2.13 -9.22
N GLU A 162 12.36 -3.11 -9.34
CA GLU A 162 13.21 -3.31 -10.53
C GLU A 162 12.37 -3.64 -11.77
N ALA A 163 11.42 -4.57 -11.65
CA ALA A 163 10.56 -4.98 -12.75
C ALA A 163 9.70 -3.82 -13.32
N SER A 164 9.37 -2.82 -12.51
CA SER A 164 8.54 -1.68 -12.89
C SER A 164 9.33 -0.37 -13.06
N ALA A 165 10.68 -0.41 -12.98
CA ALA A 165 11.51 0.80 -12.98
C ALA A 165 11.39 1.65 -14.25
N ALA A 166 11.11 1.00 -15.40
CA ALA A 166 10.94 1.68 -16.69
C ALA A 166 9.53 2.23 -16.93
N ASN A 167 8.57 1.88 -16.08
CA ASN A 167 7.18 2.29 -16.21
C ASN A 167 7.03 3.79 -15.94
N THR A 168 6.16 4.45 -16.69
CA THR A 168 5.97 5.91 -16.68
C THR A 168 4.58 6.37 -16.25
N GLY A 169 3.70 5.43 -15.95
CA GLY A 169 2.35 5.66 -15.49
C GLY A 169 2.25 6.10 -14.03
N MET A 170 1.28 5.58 -13.31
CA MET A 170 1.06 5.93 -11.91
C MET A 170 2.20 5.41 -11.03
N HIS A 171 2.71 6.26 -10.14
CA HIS A 171 3.72 5.90 -9.15
C HIS A 171 3.05 5.35 -7.90
N VAL A 172 3.36 4.12 -7.53
CA VAL A 172 2.77 3.42 -6.37
C VAL A 172 3.84 3.19 -5.30
N ASN A 173 3.74 3.92 -4.21
CA ASN A 173 4.60 3.75 -3.04
C ASN A 173 3.98 2.72 -2.10
N LEU A 174 4.74 1.69 -1.75
CA LEU A 174 4.38 0.70 -0.75
C LEU A 174 5.10 1.04 0.56
N ALA A 175 4.38 1.60 1.52
CA ALA A 175 4.91 1.95 2.83
C ALA A 175 4.95 0.69 3.71
N VAL A 176 6.14 0.07 3.80
CA VAL A 176 6.41 -1.19 4.51
C VAL A 176 7.61 -1.00 5.42
N GLY A 177 7.48 -1.36 6.70
CA GLY A 177 8.46 -0.98 7.71
C GLY A 177 8.56 0.54 7.86
N TYR A 178 7.41 1.20 7.71
CA TYR A 178 7.34 2.66 7.63
C TYR A 178 6.91 3.28 8.96
N GLY A 179 7.48 4.44 9.26
CA GLY A 179 7.06 5.34 10.34
C GLY A 179 7.60 6.74 10.06
N GLY A 180 6.74 7.75 10.10
CA GLY A 180 7.11 9.13 9.75
C GLY A 180 8.18 9.72 10.68
N ARG A 181 8.15 9.37 11.97
CA ARG A 181 9.21 9.77 12.91
C ARG A 181 10.53 9.11 12.55
N ARG A 182 10.49 7.84 12.15
CA ARG A 182 11.68 7.10 11.71
C ARG A 182 12.22 7.70 10.42
N GLU A 183 11.37 7.97 9.44
CA GLU A 183 11.74 8.60 8.18
C GLU A 183 12.46 9.93 8.39
N ILE A 184 11.91 10.82 9.25
CA ILE A 184 12.54 12.10 9.60
C ILE A 184 13.93 11.87 10.21
N ALA A 185 14.07 10.92 11.14
CA ALA A 185 15.35 10.61 11.75
C ALA A 185 16.35 10.02 10.74
N ASP A 186 15.89 9.22 9.77
CA ASP A 186 16.73 8.67 8.71
C ASP A 186 17.17 9.77 7.73
N ALA A 187 16.26 10.71 7.38
CA ALA A 187 16.58 11.88 6.57
C ALA A 187 17.68 12.73 7.24
N MET A 188 17.54 13.03 8.53
CA MET A 188 18.54 13.76 9.29
C MET A 188 19.89 13.03 9.31
N ARG A 189 19.90 11.71 9.54
CA ARG A 189 21.14 10.91 9.47
C ARG A 189 21.79 10.96 8.09
N SER A 190 20.96 10.89 7.03
CA SER A 190 21.42 11.00 5.65
C SER A 190 22.09 12.34 5.38
N ILE A 191 21.47 13.44 5.81
CA ILE A 191 22.01 14.80 5.68
C ILE A 191 23.37 14.92 6.39
N VAL A 192 23.45 14.49 7.67
CA VAL A 192 24.69 14.56 8.46
C VAL A 192 25.81 13.75 7.79
N ARG A 193 25.51 12.55 7.31
CA ARG A 193 26.51 11.71 6.62
C ARG A 193 26.99 12.33 5.30
N HIS A 194 26.06 12.85 4.52
CA HIS A 194 26.36 13.49 3.24
C HIS A 194 27.25 14.72 3.44
N HIS A 195 26.89 15.60 4.38
CA HIS A 195 27.64 16.80 4.72
C HIS A 195 29.03 16.47 5.26
N GLY A 196 29.13 15.52 6.22
CA GLY A 196 30.41 15.09 6.78
C GLY A 196 31.33 14.43 5.75
N SER A 197 30.80 13.67 4.79
CA SER A 197 31.61 13.09 3.70
C SER A 197 32.19 14.15 2.75
N GLY A 198 31.54 15.32 2.66
CA GLY A 198 32.03 16.48 1.91
C GLY A 198 33.06 17.36 2.70
N GLY A 199 33.40 16.98 3.94
CA GLY A 199 34.31 17.73 4.79
C GLY A 199 33.68 18.93 5.49
N GLY A 200 32.34 19.04 5.50
CA GLY A 200 31.60 20.10 6.17
C GLY A 200 31.62 19.96 7.71
N THR A 201 31.53 21.08 8.41
CA THR A 201 31.47 21.15 9.87
C THR A 201 30.02 21.14 10.38
N ILE A 202 29.81 20.99 11.69
CA ILE A 202 28.51 21.10 12.33
C ILE A 202 27.91 22.51 12.17
N ASP A 203 28.76 23.53 12.24
CA ASP A 203 28.34 24.93 12.09
C ASP A 203 27.84 25.18 10.65
N ASP A 204 28.58 24.71 9.64
CA ASP A 204 28.13 24.78 8.24
C ASP A 204 26.81 24.03 8.03
N LEU A 205 26.63 22.89 8.71
CA LEU A 205 25.39 22.10 8.62
C LEU A 205 24.17 22.88 9.17
N ALA A 206 24.36 23.60 10.27
CA ALA A 206 23.30 24.41 10.87
C ALA A 206 22.81 25.51 9.92
N ASP A 207 23.73 26.10 9.13
CA ASP A 207 23.42 27.17 8.19
C ASP A 207 22.64 26.68 6.96
N ILE A 208 22.86 25.43 6.53
CA ILE A 208 22.20 24.87 5.33
C ILE A 208 20.93 24.05 5.63
N LEU A 209 20.66 23.75 6.91
CA LEU A 209 19.53 22.91 7.28
C LEU A 209 18.20 23.66 7.09
N THR A 210 17.50 23.35 6.01
CA THR A 210 16.18 23.92 5.66
C THR A 210 15.12 22.84 5.56
N PRO A 211 13.82 23.18 5.61
CA PRO A 211 12.74 22.23 5.34
C PRO A 211 12.88 21.51 4.00
N GLU A 212 13.34 22.21 2.95
CA GLU A 212 13.53 21.68 1.61
C GLU A 212 14.66 20.63 1.62
N LEU A 213 15.79 20.91 2.29
CA LEU A 213 16.88 19.95 2.42
C LEU A 213 16.42 18.67 3.15
N ILE A 214 15.57 18.79 4.16
CA ILE A 214 14.97 17.62 4.83
C ILE A 214 14.09 16.86 3.86
N ALA A 215 13.22 17.54 3.10
CA ALA A 215 12.33 16.92 2.13
C ALA A 215 13.10 16.15 1.04
N ASP A 216 14.24 16.67 0.59
CA ASP A 216 15.13 16.03 -0.39
C ASP A 216 15.82 14.76 0.12
N HIS A 217 15.73 14.47 1.43
CA HIS A 217 16.27 13.27 2.05
C HIS A 217 15.20 12.31 2.60
N LEU A 218 13.90 12.64 2.42
CA LEU A 218 12.82 11.72 2.76
C LEU A 218 12.73 10.55 1.76
N TYR A 219 12.05 9.49 2.14
CA TYR A 219 11.88 8.30 1.28
C TYR A 219 11.09 8.58 0.00
N THR A 220 10.29 9.65 -0.01
CA THR A 220 9.48 10.10 -1.14
C THR A 220 10.09 11.29 -1.89
N GLN A 221 11.41 11.52 -1.74
CA GLN A 221 12.09 12.64 -2.42
C GLN A 221 11.76 12.70 -3.91
N GLY A 222 11.59 13.91 -4.43
CA GLY A 222 11.28 14.16 -5.84
C GLY A 222 9.82 13.89 -6.24
N GLN A 223 8.99 13.42 -5.31
CA GLN A 223 7.55 13.25 -5.51
C GLN A 223 6.78 14.42 -4.87
N PRO A 224 5.57 14.74 -5.37
CA PRO A 224 4.72 15.72 -4.70
C PRO A 224 4.25 15.17 -3.35
N ASP A 225 4.06 16.05 -2.38
CA ASP A 225 3.40 15.72 -1.13
C ASP A 225 1.95 15.24 -1.35
N PRO A 226 1.37 14.42 -0.45
CA PRO A 226 -0.01 13.98 -0.59
C PRO A 226 -0.98 15.14 -0.45
N ASP A 227 -1.85 15.31 -1.44
CA ASP A 227 -2.93 16.30 -1.40
C ASP A 227 -4.10 15.81 -0.53
N LEU A 228 -4.32 14.48 -0.52
CA LEU A 228 -5.41 13.83 0.20
C LEU A 228 -4.92 12.54 0.86
N ILE A 229 -5.22 12.38 2.15
CA ILE A 229 -5.04 11.12 2.87
C ILE A 229 -6.41 10.53 3.21
N VAL A 230 -6.64 9.30 2.79
CA VAL A 230 -7.85 8.53 3.06
C VAL A 230 -7.53 7.41 4.05
N ARG A 231 -8.34 7.29 5.11
CA ARG A 231 -8.23 6.18 6.06
C ARG A 231 -9.56 5.49 6.21
N THR A 232 -9.54 4.15 6.15
CA THR A 232 -10.71 3.29 6.40
C THR A 232 -10.87 2.97 7.89
N SER A 233 -11.94 2.28 8.26
CA SER A 233 -12.30 1.80 9.61
C SER A 233 -12.81 2.84 10.61
N GLY A 234 -13.08 4.09 10.20
CA GLY A 234 -13.60 5.14 11.08
C GLY A 234 -12.57 5.73 12.05
N GLU A 235 -11.34 5.22 12.08
CA GLU A 235 -10.28 5.72 12.95
C GLU A 235 -9.75 7.08 12.46
N GLN A 236 -9.77 8.08 13.34
CA GLN A 236 -9.43 9.48 13.02
C GLN A 236 -8.03 9.85 13.55
N ARG A 237 -7.02 9.15 13.10
CA ARG A 237 -5.61 9.42 13.44
C ARG A 237 -4.70 9.06 12.27
N LEU A 238 -3.50 9.67 12.21
CA LEU A 238 -2.49 9.43 11.16
C LEU A 238 -1.69 8.15 11.39
N SER A 239 -1.54 7.72 12.62
CA SER A 239 -0.72 6.54 12.99
C SER A 239 0.69 6.61 12.41
N ASP A 240 1.36 7.75 12.57
CA ASP A 240 2.74 7.97 12.11
C ASP A 240 2.93 7.89 10.57
N PHE A 241 1.86 8.03 9.79
CA PHE A 241 1.91 7.97 8.34
C PHE A 241 2.20 9.33 7.72
N MET A 242 3.28 9.44 6.93
CA MET A 242 3.68 10.61 6.14
C MET A 242 3.63 11.93 6.93
N LEU A 243 4.20 11.96 8.16
CA LEU A 243 4.07 13.10 9.07
C LEU A 243 4.60 14.41 8.49
N TRP A 244 5.74 14.36 7.82
CA TRP A 244 6.33 15.54 7.19
C TRP A 244 5.51 16.00 6.00
N GLN A 245 5.26 15.07 5.09
CA GLN A 245 4.62 15.35 3.81
C GLN A 245 3.14 15.71 3.94
N SER A 246 2.47 15.28 5.03
CA SER A 246 1.04 15.53 5.23
C SER A 246 0.70 16.88 5.86
N ALA A 247 1.69 17.76 6.04
CA ALA A 247 1.50 19.05 6.71
C ALA A 247 0.37 19.91 6.08
N HIS A 248 0.15 19.77 4.77
CA HIS A 248 -0.87 20.50 4.04
C HIS A 248 -1.93 19.59 3.40
N SER A 249 -1.93 18.29 3.75
CA SER A 249 -2.88 17.33 3.22
C SER A 249 -4.29 17.53 3.77
N GLU A 250 -5.30 17.29 2.94
CA GLU A 250 -6.65 17.06 3.41
C GLU A 250 -6.83 15.61 3.91
N PHE A 251 -7.64 15.44 4.96
CA PHE A 251 -7.93 14.12 5.52
C PHE A 251 -9.38 13.73 5.30
N TYR A 252 -9.60 12.49 4.89
CA TYR A 252 -10.92 11.91 4.76
C TYR A 252 -11.00 10.54 5.42
N PHE A 253 -11.84 10.44 6.45
CA PHE A 253 -12.05 9.20 7.20
C PHE A 253 -13.30 8.48 6.71
N VAL A 254 -13.16 7.20 6.37
CA VAL A 254 -14.24 6.34 5.87
C VAL A 254 -14.58 5.33 6.96
N GLU A 255 -15.85 5.27 7.35
CA GLU A 255 -16.33 4.33 8.39
C GLU A 255 -16.20 2.85 7.99
N THR A 256 -16.18 2.57 6.69
CA THR A 256 -16.11 1.20 6.15
C THR A 256 -14.76 0.56 6.44
N LEU A 257 -14.74 -0.72 6.80
CA LEU A 257 -13.52 -1.50 6.95
C LEU A 257 -12.81 -1.66 5.60
N GLY A 258 -11.48 -1.75 5.62
CA GLY A 258 -10.65 -1.76 4.41
C GLY A 258 -11.14 -2.70 3.30
N PRO A 259 -11.37 -4.00 3.56
CA PRO A 259 -11.85 -4.93 2.52
C PRO A 259 -13.22 -4.59 1.92
N ASP A 260 -14.06 -3.86 2.66
CA ASP A 260 -15.39 -3.45 2.20
C ASP A 260 -15.42 -2.06 1.53
N LEU A 261 -14.27 -1.41 1.38
CA LEU A 261 -14.15 -0.11 0.70
C LEU A 261 -14.74 -0.21 -0.72
N ARG A 262 -15.58 0.75 -1.07
CA ARG A 262 -16.22 0.81 -2.38
C ARG A 262 -15.74 2.04 -3.13
N GLU A 263 -15.79 1.98 -4.43
CA GLU A 263 -15.47 3.12 -5.28
C GLU A 263 -16.29 4.38 -4.92
N VAL A 264 -17.55 4.21 -4.59
CA VAL A 264 -18.42 5.33 -4.19
C VAL A 264 -17.93 6.05 -2.94
N ASP A 265 -17.29 5.33 -2.02
CA ASP A 265 -16.75 5.91 -0.80
C ASP A 265 -15.52 6.77 -1.13
N PHE A 266 -14.67 6.30 -2.05
CA PHE A 266 -13.55 7.07 -2.58
C PHE A 266 -13.99 8.29 -3.41
N LEU A 267 -14.98 8.14 -4.30
CA LEU A 267 -15.54 9.27 -5.05
C LEU A 267 -16.13 10.36 -4.13
N ARG A 268 -16.68 9.98 -2.97
CA ARG A 268 -17.13 10.93 -1.94
C ARG A 268 -15.97 11.67 -1.30
N ALA A 269 -14.86 10.96 -1.03
CA ALA A 269 -13.63 11.60 -0.51
C ALA A 269 -13.11 12.64 -1.50
N LEU A 270 -13.00 12.30 -2.77
CA LEU A 270 -12.58 13.22 -3.84
C LEU A 270 -13.52 14.41 -4.00
N ARG A 271 -14.84 14.20 -3.88
CA ARG A 271 -15.81 15.29 -3.92
C ARG A 271 -15.65 16.24 -2.72
N ALA A 272 -15.38 15.69 -1.54
CA ALA A 272 -15.15 16.50 -0.35
C ALA A 272 -13.86 17.33 -0.49
N TYR A 273 -12.78 16.72 -1.00
CA TYR A 273 -11.53 17.39 -1.33
C TYR A 273 -11.75 18.54 -2.32
N ALA A 274 -12.36 18.28 -3.45
CA ALA A 274 -12.63 19.30 -4.48
C ALA A 274 -13.50 20.45 -3.96
N GLY A 275 -14.42 20.16 -3.04
CA GLY A 275 -15.28 21.17 -2.41
C GLY A 275 -14.53 22.10 -1.44
N ARG A 276 -13.46 21.61 -0.79
CA ARG A 276 -12.62 22.40 0.12
C ARG A 276 -11.61 23.25 -0.66
N HIS A 277 -10.98 22.66 -1.65
CA HIS A 277 -10.00 23.36 -2.50
C HIS A 277 -10.58 24.62 -3.18
N ARG A 278 -11.87 24.58 -3.55
CA ARG A 278 -12.58 25.77 -4.08
C ARG A 278 -12.76 26.89 -3.05
N ARG A 279 -12.67 26.61 -1.74
CA ARG A 279 -12.87 27.64 -0.69
C ARG A 279 -11.58 28.35 -0.30
N TYR A 280 -10.44 27.72 -0.50
CA TYR A 280 -9.12 28.27 -0.13
C TYR A 280 -8.38 28.91 -1.31
N GLY A 281 -8.86 28.74 -2.54
CA GLY A 281 -8.27 29.27 -3.77
C GLY A 281 -8.96 30.51 -4.33
N GLN A 282 -9.79 31.22 -3.51
CA GLN A 282 -10.41 32.52 -3.87
C GLN A 282 -10.00 33.59 -2.88
#